data_9b8c1df66aae598ffc045b9e68c291d1
#
_entry.id   9b8c1df66aae598ffc045b9e68c291d1
#
_cell.length_a   1.000
_cell.length_b   1.000
_cell.length_c   1.000
_cell.angle_alpha   90.00
_cell.angle_beta   90.00
_cell.angle_gamma   90.00
#
_symmetry.space_group_name_H-M   'P 1'
#
loop_
_entity.id
_entity.type
_entity.pdbx_description
1 polymer ?
#
loop_
_entity_poly.entity_id
_entity_poly.type
_entity_poly.pdbx_seq_one_letter_code
_entity_poly.pdbx_strand_id
1 'polypeptide(L)'
;MEKRELSWLKFNERVLEEAADPFVPLCERMSFLSIFQSNLDEFFMVRVGSLHDQMHVDKTAHDNKTKMTAKEQLAAIFDAARILSEQKDLVYRNYMQLLKAEGVELLSFADMQPDDKVFLEHYFKEALMPLLSPQVIGKKQPFPFLKNKEIYAVVVLGTKNGEKLGIIPCSNEVFERLIKVPSGKERYMLVEELILHFLPLVFERYTVKSKSLIRIIRNADIDVDEAFYDEDLDYRDSMEKLIRTRRRLCPVKLEHSRVLDVTIIENLRKELGIGADQVYFSEAPLELSFFSQIQDSLREKRELFFEKRVPQQPACIRNDLPVIDQIEEKDWFLSFPYESMKPFIRLLKEAGEDERVVSIRMTLYRVAKNSQIVEALIDAAENGKEVVVLVELRARFDEENNIEWSRRLEDAGCRIIYGIDHIKVHSKLCQITYKKDGKKTARFVISRRLEPVIIMKRRRNYTQIYLL
;
A
#
# COMPACT_ATOMS: atom_id res chain seq x y z
N MET A 1 -23.24 18.57 10.69
CA MET A 1 -22.09 18.36 9.78
C MET A 1 -21.66 16.92 9.94
N GLU A 2 -21.44 16.19 8.86
CA GLU A 2 -20.95 14.82 8.94
C GLU A 2 -19.46 14.78 9.33
N LYS A 3 -19.05 13.78 10.09
CA LYS A 3 -17.66 13.58 10.50
C LYS A 3 -16.82 13.22 9.26
N ARG A 4 -15.59 13.78 9.18
CA ARG A 4 -14.67 13.56 8.07
C ARG A 4 -14.38 12.07 7.82
N GLU A 5 -14.21 11.29 8.89
CA GLU A 5 -13.92 9.87 8.83
C GLU A 5 -15.11 9.06 8.29
N LEU A 6 -16.33 9.39 8.69
CA LEU A 6 -17.55 8.75 8.14
C LEU A 6 -17.77 9.14 6.67
N SER A 7 -17.52 10.40 6.32
CA SER A 7 -17.54 10.86 4.92
C SER A 7 -16.48 10.12 4.07
N TRP A 8 -15.32 9.82 4.65
CA TRP A 8 -14.29 9.03 3.95
C TRP A 8 -14.74 7.57 3.74
N LEU A 9 -15.41 6.95 4.72
CA LEU A 9 -15.99 5.61 4.54
C LEU A 9 -17.02 5.58 3.40
N LYS A 10 -17.87 6.61 3.28
CA LYS A 10 -18.77 6.76 2.12
C LYS A 10 -18.04 6.93 0.79
N PHE A 11 -16.89 7.59 0.78
CA PHE A 11 -16.04 7.60 -0.40
C PHE A 11 -15.54 6.20 -0.76
N ASN A 12 -15.08 5.42 0.24
CA ASN A 12 -14.61 4.06 -0.02
C ASN A 12 -15.76 3.11 -0.38
N GLU A 13 -16.99 3.36 0.10
CA GLU A 13 -18.21 2.68 -0.36
C GLU A 13 -18.39 2.83 -1.88
N ARG A 14 -18.22 4.04 -2.44
CA ARG A 14 -18.28 4.24 -3.90
C ARG A 14 -17.22 3.45 -4.66
N VAL A 15 -16.04 3.21 -4.07
CA VAL A 15 -15.04 2.31 -4.66
C VAL A 15 -15.56 0.87 -4.69
N LEU A 16 -16.30 0.45 -3.66
CA LEU A 16 -16.93 -0.86 -3.62
C LEU A 16 -18.10 -0.97 -4.62
N GLU A 17 -18.86 0.10 -4.84
CA GLU A 17 -19.91 0.18 -5.86
C GLU A 17 -19.34 -0.06 -7.26
N GLU A 18 -18.16 0.50 -7.61
CA GLU A 18 -17.49 0.21 -8.88
C GLU A 18 -17.12 -1.28 -9.01
N ALA A 19 -16.73 -1.94 -7.90
CA ALA A 19 -16.51 -3.39 -7.90
C ALA A 19 -17.81 -4.19 -8.11
N ALA A 20 -18.95 -3.64 -7.74
CA ALA A 20 -20.26 -4.28 -7.89
C ALA A 20 -20.95 -3.97 -9.25
N ASP A 21 -20.56 -2.88 -9.91
CA ASP A 21 -21.22 -2.39 -11.14
C ASP A 21 -20.99 -3.36 -12.31
N PRO A 22 -22.06 -3.93 -12.91
CA PRO A 22 -21.94 -4.82 -14.06
C PRO A 22 -21.45 -4.13 -15.34
N PHE A 23 -21.50 -2.80 -15.44
CA PHE A 23 -20.97 -2.05 -16.57
C PHE A 23 -19.44 -1.87 -16.51
N VAL A 24 -18.83 -2.11 -15.36
CA VAL A 24 -17.37 -2.14 -15.21
C VAL A 24 -16.84 -3.51 -15.66
N PRO A 25 -15.82 -3.58 -16.53
CA PRO A 25 -15.21 -4.83 -16.96
C PRO A 25 -14.77 -5.71 -15.79
N LEU A 26 -14.91 -7.03 -15.93
CA LEU A 26 -14.75 -7.96 -14.82
C LEU A 26 -13.41 -7.88 -14.10
N CYS A 27 -12.30 -7.77 -14.84
CA CYS A 27 -10.97 -7.65 -14.23
C CYS A 27 -10.76 -6.29 -13.54
N GLU A 28 -11.38 -5.23 -14.03
CA GLU A 28 -11.32 -3.92 -13.34
C GLU A 28 -12.09 -3.95 -12.01
N ARG A 29 -13.20 -4.68 -11.94
CA ARG A 29 -13.95 -4.90 -10.70
C ARG A 29 -13.09 -5.59 -9.63
N MET A 30 -12.19 -6.51 -10.01
CA MET A 30 -11.17 -7.07 -9.10
C MET A 30 -10.26 -5.99 -8.51
N SER A 31 -9.79 -5.10 -9.38
CA SER A 31 -8.94 -3.98 -8.95
C SER A 31 -9.65 -3.11 -7.94
N PHE A 32 -10.92 -2.74 -8.21
CA PHE A 32 -11.70 -1.93 -7.28
C PHE A 32 -11.96 -2.62 -5.95
N LEU A 33 -12.20 -3.93 -5.94
CA LEU A 33 -12.38 -4.69 -4.70
C LEU A 33 -11.08 -4.74 -3.87
N SER A 34 -9.94 -4.92 -4.52
CA SER A 34 -8.62 -4.87 -3.86
C SER A 34 -8.28 -3.47 -3.36
N ILE A 35 -8.60 -2.43 -4.14
CA ILE A 35 -8.42 -1.02 -3.75
C ILE A 35 -9.29 -0.70 -2.55
N PHE A 36 -10.56 -1.12 -2.54
CA PHE A 36 -11.46 -0.93 -1.40
C PHE A 36 -10.85 -1.48 -0.11
N GLN A 37 -10.33 -2.71 -0.14
CA GLN A 37 -9.72 -3.33 1.03
C GLN A 37 -8.43 -2.61 1.46
N SER A 38 -7.55 -2.31 0.51
CA SER A 38 -6.31 -1.59 0.80
C SER A 38 -6.56 -0.20 1.38
N ASN A 39 -7.54 0.51 0.86
CA ASN A 39 -7.98 1.79 1.38
C ASN A 39 -8.50 1.68 2.82
N LEU A 40 -9.32 0.65 3.10
CA LEU A 40 -9.85 0.41 4.44
C LEU A 40 -8.73 0.06 5.43
N ASP A 41 -7.76 -0.76 5.02
CA ASP A 41 -6.58 -1.06 5.82
C ASP A 41 -5.80 0.22 6.18
N GLU A 42 -5.51 1.06 5.20
CA GLU A 42 -4.83 2.35 5.43
C GLU A 42 -5.63 3.27 6.36
N PHE A 43 -6.95 3.31 6.19
CA PHE A 43 -7.83 4.07 7.06
C PHE A 43 -7.75 3.60 8.53
N PHE A 44 -7.76 2.29 8.78
CA PHE A 44 -7.57 1.75 10.12
C PHE A 44 -6.18 2.05 10.67
N MET A 45 -5.15 1.87 9.86
CA MET A 45 -3.75 2.13 10.27
C MET A 45 -3.53 3.59 10.67
N VAL A 46 -4.16 4.53 9.97
CA VAL A 46 -3.89 5.96 10.11
C VAL A 46 -4.98 6.67 10.93
N ARG A 47 -6.24 6.59 10.50
CA ARG A 47 -7.32 7.39 11.11
C ARG A 47 -7.86 6.77 12.38
N VAL A 48 -8.10 5.46 12.35
CA VAL A 48 -8.51 4.73 13.56
C VAL A 48 -7.36 4.71 14.57
N GLY A 49 -6.12 4.51 14.10
CA GLY A 49 -4.93 4.59 14.93
C GLY A 49 -4.81 5.92 15.68
N SER A 50 -4.87 7.04 14.96
CA SER A 50 -4.83 8.38 15.54
C SER A 50 -5.95 8.65 16.56
N LEU A 51 -7.18 8.25 16.25
CA LEU A 51 -8.32 8.38 17.20
C LEU A 51 -8.15 7.46 18.42
N HIS A 52 -7.57 6.28 18.25
CA HIS A 52 -7.28 5.36 19.34
C HIS A 52 -6.25 5.97 20.31
N ASP A 53 -5.18 6.58 19.80
CA ASP A 53 -4.19 7.26 20.61
C ASP A 53 -4.80 8.47 21.32
N GLN A 54 -5.58 9.29 20.61
CA GLN A 54 -6.30 10.42 21.20
C GLN A 54 -7.21 9.98 22.36
N MET A 55 -7.92 8.86 22.23
CA MET A 55 -8.78 8.32 23.29
C MET A 55 -7.99 7.98 24.56
N HIS A 56 -6.70 7.61 24.45
CA HIS A 56 -5.86 7.28 25.60
C HIS A 56 -5.22 8.52 26.24
N VAL A 57 -4.90 9.54 25.44
CA VAL A 57 -4.29 10.78 25.90
C VAL A 57 -5.33 11.70 26.56
N ASP A 58 -6.47 11.94 25.93
CA ASP A 58 -7.53 12.80 26.47
C ASP A 58 -8.92 12.22 26.16
N LYS A 59 -9.51 11.59 27.18
CA LYS A 59 -10.84 10.97 27.08
C LYS A 59 -11.99 11.99 26.97
N THR A 60 -11.73 13.25 27.29
CA THR A 60 -12.74 14.33 27.35
C THR A 60 -12.68 15.26 26.14
N ALA A 61 -11.64 15.17 25.33
CA ALA A 61 -11.51 15.97 24.13
C ALA A 61 -12.67 15.70 23.14
N HIS A 62 -13.31 16.77 22.70
CA HIS A 62 -14.41 16.73 21.75
C HIS A 62 -13.98 17.28 20.40
N ASP A 63 -14.42 16.64 19.34
CA ASP A 63 -14.26 17.17 17.99
C ASP A 63 -14.93 18.53 17.83
N ASN A 64 -14.25 19.48 17.25
CA ASN A 64 -14.72 20.87 17.15
C ASN A 64 -16.03 21.02 16.35
N LYS A 65 -16.31 20.13 15.39
CA LYS A 65 -17.46 20.20 14.46
C LYS A 65 -18.63 19.33 14.91
N THR A 66 -18.38 18.10 15.31
CA THR A 66 -19.42 17.12 15.66
C THR A 66 -19.69 17.03 17.15
N LYS A 67 -18.79 17.56 17.99
CA LYS A 67 -18.81 17.47 19.45
C LYS A 67 -18.72 16.03 19.99
N MET A 68 -18.38 15.06 19.16
CA MET A 68 -18.16 13.68 19.57
C MET A 68 -16.79 13.53 20.25
N THR A 69 -16.72 12.70 21.28
CA THR A 69 -15.46 12.21 21.86
C THR A 69 -14.76 11.24 20.89
N ALA A 70 -13.47 10.98 21.08
CA ALA A 70 -12.75 9.99 20.27
C ALA A 70 -13.39 8.59 20.36
N LYS A 71 -13.90 8.20 21.54
CA LYS A 71 -14.59 6.93 21.76
C LYS A 71 -15.90 6.84 20.94
N GLU A 72 -16.72 7.86 20.93
CA GLU A 72 -17.98 7.90 20.16
C GLU A 72 -17.70 7.88 18.66
N GLN A 73 -16.64 8.55 18.22
CA GLN A 73 -16.19 8.53 16.83
C GLN A 73 -15.75 7.13 16.40
N LEU A 74 -14.93 6.45 17.24
CA LEU A 74 -14.48 5.08 16.97
C LEU A 74 -15.65 4.11 16.89
N ALA A 75 -16.63 4.18 17.81
CA ALA A 75 -17.82 3.33 17.77
C ALA A 75 -18.58 3.49 16.44
N ALA A 76 -18.87 4.74 16.04
CA ALA A 76 -19.55 5.01 14.77
C ALA A 76 -18.75 4.53 13.54
N ILE A 77 -17.41 4.63 13.58
CA ILE A 77 -16.53 4.13 12.52
C ILE A 77 -16.59 2.61 12.45
N PHE A 78 -16.50 1.91 13.59
CA PHE A 78 -16.52 0.44 13.63
C PHE A 78 -17.84 -0.12 13.11
N ASP A 79 -18.98 0.49 13.47
CA ASP A 79 -20.30 0.11 12.96
C ASP A 79 -20.37 0.29 11.42
N ALA A 80 -19.98 1.45 10.91
CA ALA A 80 -19.97 1.72 9.48
C ALA A 80 -19.00 0.78 8.72
N ALA A 81 -17.81 0.53 9.25
CA ALA A 81 -16.84 -0.36 8.66
C ALA A 81 -17.31 -1.84 8.65
N ARG A 82 -18.13 -2.25 9.64
CA ARG A 82 -18.73 -3.59 9.68
C ARG A 82 -19.70 -3.78 8.53
N ILE A 83 -20.61 -2.81 8.31
CA ILE A 83 -21.54 -2.84 7.18
C ILE A 83 -20.80 -2.94 5.85
N LEU A 84 -19.75 -2.12 5.66
CA LEU A 84 -18.94 -2.16 4.44
C LEU A 84 -18.19 -3.50 4.26
N SER A 85 -17.76 -4.13 5.36
CA SER A 85 -17.11 -5.44 5.30
C SER A 85 -18.08 -6.55 4.88
N GLU A 86 -19.34 -6.51 5.35
CA GLU A 86 -20.40 -7.41 4.94
C GLU A 86 -20.78 -7.22 3.45
N GLN A 87 -20.87 -5.96 3.02
CA GLN A 87 -21.08 -5.64 1.59
C GLN A 87 -19.93 -6.14 0.71
N LYS A 88 -18.69 -5.96 1.15
CA LYS A 88 -17.50 -6.51 0.46
C LYS A 88 -17.61 -8.03 0.28
N ASP A 89 -18.00 -8.76 1.32
CA ASP A 89 -18.13 -10.21 1.26
C ASP A 89 -19.23 -10.64 0.28
N LEU A 90 -20.35 -9.90 0.23
CA LEU A 90 -21.41 -10.12 -0.76
C LEU A 90 -20.92 -9.88 -2.20
N VAL A 91 -20.22 -8.77 -2.43
CA VAL A 91 -19.62 -8.45 -3.75
C VAL A 91 -18.62 -9.52 -4.15
N TYR A 92 -17.74 -9.95 -3.24
CA TYR A 92 -16.77 -11.02 -3.48
C TYR A 92 -17.46 -12.34 -3.87
N ARG A 93 -18.50 -12.76 -3.15
CA ARG A 93 -19.24 -14.00 -3.42
C ARG A 93 -19.87 -13.98 -4.82
N ASN A 94 -20.54 -12.88 -5.17
CA ASN A 94 -21.13 -12.71 -6.49
C ASN A 94 -20.05 -12.70 -7.59
N TYR A 95 -18.94 -12.07 -7.31
CA TYR A 95 -17.80 -11.98 -8.21
C TYR A 95 -17.20 -13.34 -8.53
N MET A 96 -17.05 -14.23 -7.54
CA MET A 96 -16.51 -15.58 -7.73
C MET A 96 -17.38 -16.43 -8.68
N GLN A 97 -18.69 -16.20 -8.73
CA GLN A 97 -19.57 -16.86 -9.71
C GLN A 97 -19.30 -16.38 -11.14
N LEU A 98 -19.04 -15.09 -11.31
CA LEU A 98 -18.69 -14.51 -12.60
C LEU A 98 -17.33 -15.01 -13.09
N LEU A 99 -16.33 -15.09 -12.22
CA LEU A 99 -15.01 -15.68 -12.55
C LEU A 99 -15.11 -17.13 -12.99
N LYS A 100 -15.95 -17.91 -12.32
CA LYS A 100 -16.19 -19.30 -12.69
C LYS A 100 -16.76 -19.42 -14.11
N ALA A 101 -17.67 -18.52 -14.51
CA ALA A 101 -18.17 -18.45 -15.87
C ALA A 101 -17.07 -18.14 -16.91
N GLU A 102 -16.03 -17.39 -16.50
CA GLU A 102 -14.85 -17.12 -17.32
C GLU A 102 -13.78 -18.24 -17.28
N GLY A 103 -14.08 -19.35 -16.57
CA GLY A 103 -13.19 -20.51 -16.47
C GLY A 103 -12.10 -20.36 -15.40
N VAL A 104 -12.23 -19.40 -14.49
CA VAL A 104 -11.33 -19.20 -13.36
C VAL A 104 -12.00 -19.68 -12.08
N GLU A 105 -11.38 -20.60 -11.36
CA GLU A 105 -11.90 -21.14 -10.11
C GLU A 105 -10.87 -21.02 -8.98
N LEU A 106 -11.30 -20.42 -7.87
CA LEU A 106 -10.59 -20.49 -6.60
C LEU A 106 -11.23 -21.61 -5.77
N LEU A 107 -10.49 -22.68 -5.52
CA LEU A 107 -11.03 -23.93 -5.00
C LEU A 107 -10.74 -24.09 -3.52
N SER A 108 -11.68 -24.73 -2.81
CA SER A 108 -11.39 -25.35 -1.53
C SER A 108 -10.81 -26.75 -1.74
N PHE A 109 -10.04 -27.26 -0.79
CA PHE A 109 -9.48 -28.62 -0.90
C PHE A 109 -10.56 -29.70 -1.03
N ALA A 110 -11.75 -29.48 -0.46
CA ALA A 110 -12.86 -30.41 -0.53
C ALA A 110 -13.38 -30.60 -1.96
N ASP A 111 -13.41 -29.53 -2.74
CA ASP A 111 -14.01 -29.46 -4.08
C ASP A 111 -13.05 -29.87 -5.20
N MET A 112 -11.81 -30.25 -4.86
CA MET A 112 -10.78 -30.61 -5.84
C MET A 112 -10.90 -32.04 -6.36
N GLN A 113 -10.44 -32.23 -7.59
CA GLN A 113 -10.30 -33.57 -8.19
C GLN A 113 -9.24 -34.40 -7.43
N PRO A 114 -9.31 -35.74 -7.49
CA PRO A 114 -8.36 -36.61 -6.78
C PRO A 114 -6.90 -36.31 -7.12
N ASP A 115 -6.57 -36.08 -8.38
CA ASP A 115 -5.20 -35.81 -8.84
C ASP A 115 -4.67 -34.48 -8.30
N ASP A 116 -5.52 -33.45 -8.24
CA ASP A 116 -5.16 -32.17 -7.63
C ASP A 116 -4.89 -32.30 -6.13
N LYS A 117 -5.68 -33.14 -5.44
CA LYS A 117 -5.46 -33.43 -4.01
C LYS A 117 -4.11 -34.09 -3.77
N VAL A 118 -3.75 -35.06 -4.59
CA VAL A 118 -2.44 -35.74 -4.53
C VAL A 118 -1.31 -34.73 -4.79
N PHE A 119 -1.45 -33.91 -5.81
CA PHE A 119 -0.48 -32.85 -6.13
C PHE A 119 -0.30 -31.90 -4.95
N LEU A 120 -1.39 -31.37 -4.40
CA LEU A 120 -1.35 -30.39 -3.30
C LEU A 120 -0.83 -31.00 -1.99
N GLU A 121 -1.14 -32.28 -1.71
CA GLU A 121 -0.59 -32.98 -0.55
C GLU A 121 0.94 -33.14 -0.70
N HIS A 122 1.42 -33.53 -1.87
CA HIS A 122 2.85 -33.61 -2.17
C HIS A 122 3.53 -32.25 -2.06
N TYR A 123 2.95 -31.22 -2.70
CA TYR A 123 3.43 -29.85 -2.63
C TYR A 123 3.49 -29.33 -1.19
N PHE A 124 2.46 -29.60 -0.39
CA PHE A 124 2.46 -29.24 1.02
C PHE A 124 3.60 -29.88 1.80
N LYS A 125 3.79 -31.20 1.64
CA LYS A 125 4.79 -31.95 2.40
C LYS A 125 6.22 -31.58 2.02
N GLU A 126 6.50 -31.42 0.72
CA GLU A 126 7.86 -31.23 0.22
C GLU A 126 8.27 -29.73 0.15
N ALA A 127 7.34 -28.84 -0.19
CA ALA A 127 7.67 -27.44 -0.44
C ALA A 127 7.25 -26.52 0.72
N LEU A 128 6.07 -26.73 1.31
CA LEU A 128 5.54 -25.79 2.32
C LEU A 128 5.90 -26.20 3.75
N MET A 129 5.63 -27.45 4.14
CA MET A 129 5.78 -27.89 5.51
C MET A 129 7.17 -27.66 6.11
N PRO A 130 8.31 -27.86 5.39
CA PRO A 130 9.64 -27.57 5.92
C PRO A 130 9.91 -26.11 6.22
N LEU A 131 9.15 -25.20 5.61
CA LEU A 131 9.30 -23.75 5.75
C LEU A 131 8.35 -23.15 6.79
N LEU A 132 7.39 -23.93 7.30
CA LEU A 132 6.46 -23.47 8.31
C LEU A 132 7.13 -23.32 9.67
N SER A 133 6.72 -22.30 10.40
CA SER A 133 7.19 -22.01 11.76
C SER A 133 6.03 -22.10 12.76
N PRO A 134 5.54 -23.32 13.07
CA PRO A 134 4.42 -23.52 13.98
C PRO A 134 4.82 -23.18 15.42
N GLN A 135 3.98 -22.42 16.10
CA GLN A 135 4.15 -22.05 17.50
C GLN A 135 2.96 -22.59 18.32
N VAL A 136 3.23 -23.21 19.46
CA VAL A 136 2.20 -23.65 20.41
C VAL A 136 2.27 -22.80 21.65
N ILE A 137 1.24 -22.00 21.87
CA ILE A 137 1.16 -21.07 23.00
C ILE A 137 0.64 -21.80 24.22
N GLY A 138 1.43 -21.79 25.29
CA GLY A 138 1.08 -22.37 26.58
C GLY A 138 1.20 -21.33 27.70
N LYS A 139 0.79 -21.70 28.91
CA LYS A 139 0.79 -20.78 30.08
C LYS A 139 2.14 -20.12 30.39
N LYS A 140 3.25 -20.70 29.94
CA LYS A 140 4.62 -20.21 30.19
C LYS A 140 5.29 -19.53 29.00
N GLN A 141 4.63 -19.52 27.84
CA GLN A 141 5.16 -18.90 26.62
C GLN A 141 4.43 -17.60 26.36
N PRO A 142 5.13 -16.49 26.12
CA PRO A 142 4.49 -15.24 25.76
C PRO A 142 3.75 -15.40 24.40
N PHE A 143 2.68 -14.63 24.24
CA PHE A 143 1.98 -14.55 22.96
C PHE A 143 2.91 -13.99 21.89
N PRO A 144 3.02 -14.62 20.69
CA PRO A 144 3.93 -14.17 19.66
C PRO A 144 3.52 -12.78 19.12
N PHE A 145 4.52 -12.03 18.69
CA PHE A 145 4.25 -10.79 18.00
C PHE A 145 3.68 -11.08 16.60
N LEU A 146 2.43 -10.70 16.36
CA LEU A 146 1.81 -10.79 15.05
C LEU A 146 2.12 -9.52 14.24
N LYS A 147 2.70 -9.69 13.05
CA LYS A 147 3.04 -8.57 12.16
C LYS A 147 1.78 -7.95 11.54
N ASN A 148 1.88 -6.67 11.20
CA ASN A 148 0.81 -5.92 10.56
C ASN A 148 0.49 -6.49 9.17
N LYS A 149 -0.80 -6.66 8.85
CA LYS A 149 -1.35 -7.17 7.57
C LYS A 149 -1.00 -8.64 7.24
N GLU A 150 -0.21 -9.32 8.03
CA GLU A 150 0.16 -10.71 7.78
C GLU A 150 -1.00 -11.65 8.16
N ILE A 151 -1.19 -12.70 7.37
CA ILE A 151 -2.19 -13.74 7.62
C ILE A 151 -1.56 -14.85 8.47
N TYR A 152 -2.29 -15.31 9.49
CA TYR A 152 -1.89 -16.41 10.36
C TYR A 152 -2.96 -17.49 10.38
N ALA A 153 -2.55 -18.74 10.27
CA ALA A 153 -3.41 -19.86 10.60
C ALA A 153 -3.39 -20.06 12.12
N VAL A 154 -4.56 -20.01 12.75
CA VAL A 154 -4.73 -20.28 14.18
C VAL A 154 -5.52 -21.56 14.37
N VAL A 155 -5.15 -22.32 15.38
CA VAL A 155 -5.72 -23.64 15.66
C VAL A 155 -5.85 -23.90 17.15
N VAL A 156 -6.98 -24.47 17.56
CA VAL A 156 -7.21 -24.95 18.92
C VAL A 156 -6.76 -26.39 19.01
N LEU A 157 -5.79 -26.59 19.87
CA LEU A 157 -5.14 -27.89 20.09
C LEU A 157 -5.61 -28.51 21.40
N GLY A 158 -6.31 -29.63 21.31
CA GLY A 158 -6.70 -30.41 22.46
C GLY A 158 -5.51 -31.15 23.07
N THR A 159 -5.36 -31.09 24.39
CA THR A 159 -4.34 -31.80 25.17
C THR A 159 -4.99 -32.51 26.36
N LYS A 160 -4.27 -33.44 27.00
CA LYS A 160 -4.73 -34.11 28.24
C LYS A 160 -5.03 -33.09 29.37
N ASN A 161 -4.41 -31.94 29.36
CA ASN A 161 -4.49 -30.92 30.41
C ASN A 161 -5.27 -29.66 29.98
N GLY A 162 -6.13 -29.74 28.96
CA GLY A 162 -6.91 -28.62 28.43
C GLY A 162 -6.55 -28.26 27.02
N GLU A 163 -6.80 -27.02 26.63
CA GLU A 163 -6.58 -26.50 25.28
C GLU A 163 -5.36 -25.59 25.20
N LYS A 164 -4.73 -25.60 24.05
CA LYS A 164 -3.65 -24.69 23.68
C LYS A 164 -3.97 -24.02 22.35
N LEU A 165 -3.37 -22.88 22.09
CA LEU A 165 -3.46 -22.21 20.80
C LEU A 165 -2.20 -22.49 19.97
N GLY A 166 -2.40 -22.99 18.74
CA GLY A 166 -1.34 -23.06 17.74
C GLY A 166 -1.45 -21.87 16.77
N ILE A 167 -0.32 -21.31 16.37
CA ILE A 167 -0.24 -20.20 15.41
C ILE A 167 0.83 -20.50 14.37
N ILE A 168 0.52 -20.28 13.08
CA ILE A 168 1.46 -20.41 11.96
C ILE A 168 1.35 -19.17 11.10
N PRO A 169 2.45 -18.43 10.84
CA PRO A 169 2.44 -17.36 9.85
C PRO A 169 2.31 -17.95 8.44
N CYS A 170 1.39 -17.36 7.65
CA CYS A 170 1.17 -17.67 6.23
C CYS A 170 1.77 -16.56 5.36
N SER A 171 3.09 -16.37 5.45
CA SER A 171 3.79 -15.24 4.84
C SER A 171 3.94 -15.40 3.33
N ASN A 172 3.61 -14.34 2.58
CA ASN A 172 3.79 -14.26 1.14
C ASN A 172 5.27 -14.05 0.71
N GLU A 173 6.16 -13.75 1.67
CA GLU A 173 7.60 -13.56 1.37
C GLU A 173 8.32 -14.89 1.12
N VAL A 174 7.73 -16.00 1.59
CA VAL A 174 8.35 -17.34 1.54
C VAL A 174 7.65 -18.26 0.55
N PHE A 175 6.34 -18.07 0.32
CA PHE A 175 5.53 -18.95 -0.53
C PHE A 175 4.83 -18.15 -1.62
N GLU A 176 4.60 -18.80 -2.76
CA GLU A 176 3.62 -18.31 -3.72
C GLU A 176 2.23 -18.43 -3.10
N ARG A 177 1.50 -17.31 -3.04
CA ARG A 177 0.20 -17.28 -2.38
C ARG A 177 -0.89 -17.99 -3.16
N LEU A 178 -0.83 -17.90 -4.50
CA LEU A 178 -1.79 -18.51 -5.40
C LEU A 178 -1.18 -19.74 -6.06
N ILE A 179 -1.61 -20.93 -5.65
CA ILE A 179 -1.11 -22.21 -6.15
C ILE A 179 -2.00 -22.65 -7.31
N LYS A 180 -1.44 -22.76 -8.51
CA LYS A 180 -2.15 -23.30 -9.69
C LYS A 180 -2.17 -24.83 -9.61
N VAL A 181 -3.35 -25.45 -9.73
CA VAL A 181 -3.50 -26.89 -9.74
C VAL A 181 -3.40 -27.47 -11.15
N PRO A 182 -2.95 -28.72 -11.34
CA PRO A 182 -2.73 -29.33 -12.66
C PRO A 182 -3.98 -29.50 -13.51
N SER A 183 -5.14 -29.80 -12.88
CA SER A 183 -6.38 -30.05 -13.59
C SER A 183 -7.06 -28.75 -14.02
N GLY A 184 -7.02 -28.47 -15.33
CA GLY A 184 -7.67 -27.28 -15.89
C GLY A 184 -6.73 -26.08 -16.06
N LYS A 185 -7.21 -25.04 -16.77
CA LYS A 185 -6.35 -23.93 -17.17
C LYS A 185 -6.14 -22.91 -16.06
N GLU A 186 -7.21 -22.45 -15.41
CA GLU A 186 -7.17 -21.34 -14.45
C GLU A 186 -7.86 -21.74 -13.13
N ARG A 187 -7.32 -22.77 -12.48
CA ARG A 187 -7.81 -23.29 -11.21
C ARG A 187 -6.74 -23.14 -10.14
N TYR A 188 -7.11 -22.55 -9.03
CA TYR A 188 -6.17 -22.10 -8.02
C TYR A 188 -6.61 -22.47 -6.60
N MET A 189 -5.63 -22.55 -5.71
CA MET A 189 -5.80 -22.64 -4.26
C MET A 189 -4.95 -21.59 -3.57
N LEU A 190 -5.47 -20.92 -2.55
CA LEU A 190 -4.69 -20.03 -1.69
C LEU A 190 -3.82 -20.85 -0.74
N VAL A 191 -2.55 -20.47 -0.59
CA VAL A 191 -1.59 -21.17 0.27
C VAL A 191 -2.03 -21.20 1.73
N GLU A 192 -2.63 -20.12 2.23
CA GLU A 192 -3.16 -20.03 3.59
C GLU A 192 -4.30 -21.04 3.83
N GLU A 193 -5.13 -21.30 2.82
CA GLU A 193 -6.18 -22.31 2.87
C GLU A 193 -5.61 -23.74 2.84
N LEU A 194 -4.56 -23.96 2.07
CA LEU A 194 -3.84 -25.24 2.04
C LEU A 194 -3.17 -25.52 3.40
N ILE A 195 -2.49 -24.53 3.97
CA ILE A 195 -1.91 -24.62 5.31
C ILE A 195 -3.01 -24.93 6.33
N LEU A 196 -4.13 -24.22 6.27
CA LEU A 196 -5.26 -24.43 7.17
C LEU A 196 -5.83 -25.85 7.05
N HIS A 197 -5.86 -26.41 5.82
CA HIS A 197 -6.34 -27.78 5.59
C HIS A 197 -5.42 -28.79 6.30
N PHE A 198 -4.10 -28.68 6.13
CA PHE A 198 -3.10 -29.63 6.64
C PHE A 198 -2.60 -29.34 8.07
N LEU A 199 -3.25 -28.44 8.83
CA LEU A 199 -2.90 -28.21 10.24
C LEU A 199 -2.85 -29.48 11.10
N PRO A 200 -3.75 -30.49 10.91
CA PRO A 200 -3.64 -31.77 11.66
C PRO A 200 -2.32 -32.49 11.41
N LEU A 201 -1.72 -32.36 10.22
CA LEU A 201 -0.41 -32.97 9.92
C LEU A 201 0.73 -32.20 10.60
N VAL A 202 0.65 -30.84 10.63
CA VAL A 202 1.65 -30.01 11.29
C VAL A 202 1.63 -30.18 12.81
N PHE A 203 0.45 -30.37 13.39
CA PHE A 203 0.23 -30.57 14.83
C PHE A 203 -0.16 -32.00 15.20
N GLU A 204 0.47 -32.99 14.58
CA GLU A 204 0.11 -34.45 14.72
C GLU A 204 0.06 -34.98 16.16
N ARG A 205 0.82 -34.31 17.09
CA ARG A 205 0.80 -34.66 18.53
C ARG A 205 -0.42 -34.14 19.30
N TYR A 206 -1.31 -33.41 18.62
CA TYR A 206 -2.47 -32.76 19.22
C TYR A 206 -3.74 -33.09 18.46
N THR A 207 -4.88 -32.98 19.14
CA THR A 207 -6.19 -33.06 18.48
C THR A 207 -6.61 -31.65 18.04
N VAL A 208 -6.79 -31.44 16.74
CA VAL A 208 -7.31 -30.16 16.21
C VAL A 208 -8.81 -30.08 16.48
N LYS A 209 -9.23 -29.08 17.27
CA LYS A 209 -10.64 -28.86 17.63
C LYS A 209 -11.33 -27.83 16.73
N SER A 210 -10.69 -26.68 16.53
CA SER A 210 -11.15 -25.66 15.60
C SER A 210 -9.97 -24.93 14.99
N LYS A 211 -10.20 -24.30 13.85
CA LYS A 211 -9.14 -23.59 13.10
C LYS A 211 -9.72 -22.45 12.29
N SER A 212 -8.96 -21.36 12.13
CA SER A 212 -9.31 -20.21 11.31
C SER A 212 -8.06 -19.51 10.80
N LEU A 213 -8.21 -18.73 9.75
CA LEU A 213 -7.22 -17.70 9.41
C LEU A 213 -7.55 -16.45 10.20
N ILE A 214 -6.52 -15.74 10.64
CA ILE A 214 -6.65 -14.41 11.25
C ILE A 214 -5.70 -13.44 10.57
N ARG A 215 -6.06 -12.15 10.61
CA ARG A 215 -5.24 -11.05 10.15
C ARG A 215 -5.42 -9.88 11.09
N ILE A 216 -4.35 -9.17 11.41
CA ILE A 216 -4.41 -7.98 12.24
C ILE A 216 -4.00 -6.73 11.47
N ILE A 217 -4.64 -5.62 11.78
CA ILE A 217 -4.20 -4.30 11.35
C ILE A 217 -3.72 -3.55 12.59
N ARG A 218 -2.52 -2.96 12.49
CA ARG A 218 -1.90 -2.19 13.56
C ARG A 218 -1.98 -0.69 13.24
N ASN A 219 -2.04 0.10 14.29
CA ASN A 219 -1.80 1.53 14.19
C ASN A 219 -0.44 1.77 13.49
N ALA A 220 -0.38 2.75 12.62
CA ALA A 220 0.86 3.19 11.96
C ALA A 220 1.01 4.73 12.00
N ASP A 221 0.17 5.39 12.78
CA ASP A 221 0.19 6.84 12.92
C ASP A 221 1.04 7.22 14.15
N ILE A 222 2.32 7.44 13.93
CA ILE A 222 3.20 8.07 14.92
C ILE A 222 3.40 9.52 14.49
N ASP A 223 3.26 10.43 15.42
CA ASP A 223 3.64 11.81 15.17
C ASP A 223 5.18 11.89 15.05
N VAL A 224 5.63 12.41 13.94
CA VAL A 224 7.05 12.52 13.62
C VAL A 224 7.74 13.46 14.61
N ASP A 225 7.00 14.45 15.12
CA ASP A 225 7.53 15.43 16.08
C ASP A 225 7.88 14.78 17.43
N GLU A 226 7.27 13.66 17.81
CA GLU A 226 7.65 12.87 19.00
C GLU A 226 8.94 12.06 18.81
N ALA A 227 9.33 11.77 17.58
CA ALA A 227 10.51 10.95 17.27
C ALA A 227 11.81 11.78 17.13
N PHE A 228 11.71 13.11 17.01
CA PHE A 228 12.84 14.00 16.75
C PHE A 228 13.43 14.69 18.02
N TYR A 229 13.17 14.18 19.22
CA TYR A 229 13.78 14.75 20.44
C TYR A 229 15.27 14.45 20.63
N ASP A 230 15.90 13.74 19.70
CA ASP A 230 17.33 13.41 19.75
C ASP A 230 18.07 14.35 18.78
N GLU A 231 18.57 15.47 19.28
CA GLU A 231 19.27 16.52 18.51
C GLU A 231 20.55 16.02 17.80
N ASP A 232 21.06 14.85 18.18
CA ASP A 232 22.30 14.27 17.66
C ASP A 232 22.08 13.25 16.49
N LEU A 233 20.83 12.91 16.14
CA LEU A 233 20.55 11.94 15.08
C LEU A 233 20.26 12.64 13.74
N ASP A 234 20.86 12.13 12.65
CA ASP A 234 20.48 12.48 11.30
C ASP A 234 18.98 12.21 11.08
N TYR A 235 18.31 13.13 10.38
CA TYR A 235 16.87 13.04 10.08
C TYR A 235 16.48 11.69 9.46
N ARG A 236 17.34 11.12 8.65
CA ARG A 236 17.15 9.80 8.03
C ARG A 236 17.17 8.67 9.07
N ASP A 237 18.15 8.69 9.98
CA ASP A 237 18.27 7.68 11.04
C ASP A 237 17.08 7.73 11.99
N SER A 238 16.59 8.93 12.28
CA SER A 238 15.36 9.17 13.03
C SER A 238 14.14 8.59 12.33
N MET A 239 14.04 8.74 11.00
CA MET A 239 12.97 8.14 10.20
C MET A 239 13.04 6.61 10.15
N GLU A 240 14.23 6.01 10.05
CA GLU A 240 14.40 4.55 10.14
C GLU A 240 13.97 4.01 11.51
N LYS A 241 14.34 4.70 12.61
CA LYS A 241 13.91 4.37 13.97
C LYS A 241 12.39 4.45 14.09
N LEU A 242 11.78 5.50 13.56
CA LEU A 242 10.33 5.68 13.52
C LEU A 242 9.63 4.56 12.76
N ILE A 243 10.11 4.16 11.58
CA ILE A 243 9.58 3.04 10.80
C ILE A 243 9.62 1.74 11.61
N ARG A 244 10.74 1.47 12.30
CA ARG A 244 10.87 0.29 13.17
C ARG A 244 9.87 0.32 14.33
N THR A 245 9.64 1.49 14.92
CA THR A 245 8.67 1.68 16.01
C THR A 245 7.25 1.48 15.53
N ARG A 246 6.88 2.04 14.37
CA ARG A 246 5.54 1.84 13.74
C ARG A 246 5.18 0.38 13.58
N ARG A 247 6.13 -0.46 13.22
CA ARG A 247 5.89 -1.91 13.07
C ARG A 247 5.40 -2.59 14.36
N ARG A 248 5.58 -1.96 15.53
CA ARG A 248 5.24 -2.50 16.86
C ARG A 248 4.04 -1.84 17.51
N LEU A 249 3.38 -0.89 16.86
CA LEU A 249 2.23 -0.21 17.43
C LEU A 249 1.04 -1.14 17.69
N CYS A 250 0.11 -0.68 18.52
CA CYS A 250 -1.02 -1.47 18.98
C CYS A 250 -1.90 -1.95 17.82
N PRO A 251 -2.48 -3.17 17.91
CA PRO A 251 -3.53 -3.60 17.00
C PRO A 251 -4.76 -2.72 17.11
N VAL A 252 -5.41 -2.44 15.97
CA VAL A 252 -6.66 -1.67 15.88
C VAL A 252 -7.79 -2.43 15.21
N LYS A 253 -7.49 -3.58 14.58
CA LYS A 253 -8.48 -4.47 13.95
C LYS A 253 -7.97 -5.91 13.97
N LEU A 254 -8.88 -6.85 14.25
CA LEU A 254 -8.69 -8.29 14.06
C LEU A 254 -9.72 -8.80 13.06
N GLU A 255 -9.28 -9.49 12.04
CA GLU A 255 -10.14 -10.19 11.08
C GLU A 255 -9.98 -11.70 11.24
N HIS A 256 -11.06 -12.46 11.04
CA HIS A 256 -11.02 -13.91 11.03
C HIS A 256 -11.93 -14.49 9.93
N SER A 257 -11.50 -15.61 9.32
CA SER A 257 -12.19 -16.21 8.16
C SER A 257 -13.19 -17.31 8.52
N ARG A 258 -13.16 -17.82 9.74
CA ARG A 258 -14.06 -18.88 10.20
C ARG A 258 -14.50 -18.62 11.62
N VAL A 259 -15.69 -19.11 11.94
CA VAL A 259 -16.21 -19.01 13.30
C VAL A 259 -15.28 -19.77 14.24
N LEU A 260 -14.73 -19.05 15.20
CA LEU A 260 -13.94 -19.59 16.30
C LEU A 260 -14.80 -19.64 17.57
N ASP A 261 -14.45 -20.51 18.49
CA ASP A 261 -15.05 -20.53 19.82
C ASP A 261 -14.90 -19.14 20.48
N VAL A 262 -15.95 -18.69 21.16
CA VAL A 262 -15.99 -17.38 21.83
C VAL A 262 -14.81 -17.18 22.78
N THR A 263 -14.45 -18.24 23.52
CA THR A 263 -13.33 -18.21 24.48
C THR A 263 -12.00 -17.91 23.80
N ILE A 264 -11.81 -18.40 22.55
CA ILE A 264 -10.58 -18.18 21.78
C ILE A 264 -10.53 -16.75 21.27
N ILE A 265 -11.64 -16.25 20.75
CA ILE A 265 -11.74 -14.84 20.34
C ILE A 265 -11.46 -13.92 21.53
N GLU A 266 -12.02 -14.21 22.70
CA GLU A 266 -11.77 -13.45 23.92
C GLU A 266 -10.29 -13.50 24.35
N ASN A 267 -9.65 -14.65 24.26
CA ASN A 267 -8.23 -14.79 24.55
C ASN A 267 -7.37 -13.99 23.55
N LEU A 268 -7.66 -14.09 22.24
CA LEU A 268 -6.97 -13.30 21.22
C LEU A 268 -7.16 -11.79 21.44
N ARG A 269 -8.36 -11.36 21.76
CA ARG A 269 -8.65 -9.96 22.09
C ARG A 269 -7.84 -9.46 23.28
N LYS A 270 -7.79 -10.26 24.34
CA LYS A 270 -7.03 -9.94 25.55
C LYS A 270 -5.53 -9.84 25.28
N GLU A 271 -4.97 -10.78 24.53
CA GLU A 271 -3.54 -10.76 24.16
C GLU A 271 -3.19 -9.60 23.22
N LEU A 272 -4.12 -9.21 22.34
CA LEU A 272 -3.97 -8.11 21.39
C LEU A 272 -4.37 -6.75 21.98
N GLY A 273 -5.05 -6.71 23.13
CA GLY A 273 -5.50 -5.47 23.75
C GLY A 273 -6.60 -4.73 22.97
N ILE A 274 -7.51 -5.49 22.29
CA ILE A 274 -8.57 -4.90 21.44
C ILE A 274 -9.99 -5.14 21.98
N GLY A 275 -10.92 -4.26 21.62
CA GLY A 275 -12.35 -4.39 21.93
C GLY A 275 -13.08 -5.41 21.07
N ALA A 276 -14.31 -5.78 21.47
CA ALA A 276 -15.16 -6.68 20.68
C ALA A 276 -15.59 -6.04 19.35
N ASP A 277 -15.78 -4.75 19.35
CA ASP A 277 -16.12 -3.90 18.21
C ASP A 277 -15.03 -3.82 17.14
N GLN A 278 -13.79 -4.19 17.49
CA GLN A 278 -12.62 -4.24 16.58
C GLN A 278 -12.42 -5.63 15.94
N VAL A 279 -13.30 -6.59 16.20
CA VAL A 279 -13.24 -7.95 15.62
C VAL A 279 -14.21 -8.06 14.45
N TYR A 280 -13.72 -8.54 13.31
CA TYR A 280 -14.47 -8.64 12.06
C TYR A 280 -14.40 -10.07 11.52
N PHE A 281 -15.55 -10.61 11.18
CA PHE A 281 -15.65 -11.84 10.38
C PHE A 281 -15.57 -11.47 8.90
N SER A 282 -14.91 -12.26 8.07
CA SER A 282 -14.88 -12.12 6.62
C SER A 282 -15.04 -13.48 5.94
N GLU A 283 -16.01 -13.60 5.05
CA GLU A 283 -16.15 -14.76 4.16
C GLU A 283 -15.16 -14.71 3.00
N ALA A 284 -14.86 -13.49 2.51
CA ALA A 284 -13.82 -13.28 1.52
C ALA A 284 -12.43 -13.56 2.12
N PRO A 285 -11.42 -13.92 1.31
CA PRO A 285 -10.04 -13.98 1.76
C PRO A 285 -9.62 -12.71 2.49
N LEU A 286 -8.86 -12.86 3.56
CA LEU A 286 -8.48 -11.75 4.44
C LEU A 286 -7.60 -10.69 3.77
N GLU A 287 -7.10 -10.98 2.56
CA GLU A 287 -6.34 -10.06 1.74
C GLU A 287 -6.57 -10.40 0.26
N LEU A 288 -6.73 -9.40 -0.61
CA LEU A 288 -7.19 -9.56 -1.99
C LEU A 288 -6.15 -9.20 -3.07
N SER A 289 -4.88 -8.98 -2.70
CA SER A 289 -3.83 -8.63 -3.68
C SER A 289 -3.55 -9.73 -4.70
N PHE A 290 -3.86 -11.00 -4.37
CA PHE A 290 -3.72 -12.13 -5.28
C PHE A 290 -4.54 -11.98 -6.57
N PHE A 291 -5.55 -11.14 -6.58
CA PHE A 291 -6.33 -10.85 -7.79
C PHE A 291 -5.47 -10.34 -8.95
N SER A 292 -4.37 -9.65 -8.68
CA SER A 292 -3.44 -9.21 -9.72
C SER A 292 -2.87 -10.39 -10.52
N GLN A 293 -2.57 -11.52 -9.87
CA GLN A 293 -2.07 -12.72 -10.53
C GLN A 293 -3.15 -13.39 -11.40
N ILE A 294 -4.41 -13.36 -10.94
CA ILE A 294 -5.55 -13.84 -11.76
C ILE A 294 -5.77 -12.91 -12.96
N GLN A 295 -5.71 -11.59 -12.78
CA GLN A 295 -5.80 -10.65 -13.90
C GLN A 295 -4.70 -10.89 -14.94
N ASP A 296 -3.47 -11.19 -14.50
CA ASP A 296 -2.36 -11.49 -15.40
C ASP A 296 -2.64 -12.73 -16.27
N SER A 297 -3.30 -13.75 -15.73
CA SER A 297 -3.70 -14.94 -16.50
C SER A 297 -4.83 -14.68 -17.50
N LEU A 298 -5.61 -13.62 -17.28
CA LEU A 298 -6.74 -13.23 -18.14
C LEU A 298 -6.42 -12.12 -19.15
N ARG A 299 -5.17 -11.65 -19.24
CA ARG A 299 -4.78 -10.49 -20.09
C ARG A 299 -5.11 -10.62 -21.56
N GLU A 300 -5.26 -11.84 -22.07
CA GLU A 300 -5.62 -12.09 -23.45
C GLU A 300 -7.12 -11.81 -23.73
N LYS A 301 -7.97 -11.86 -22.69
CA LYS A 301 -9.40 -11.58 -22.74
C LYS A 301 -9.64 -10.07 -22.61
N ARG A 302 -9.41 -9.32 -23.68
CA ARG A 302 -9.45 -7.84 -23.67
C ARG A 302 -10.79 -7.26 -23.22
N GLU A 303 -11.88 -7.96 -23.46
CA GLU A 303 -13.25 -7.58 -23.06
C GLU A 303 -13.44 -7.53 -21.54
N LEU A 304 -12.56 -8.17 -20.77
CA LEU A 304 -12.59 -8.16 -19.30
C LEU A 304 -11.86 -6.96 -18.69
N PHE A 305 -11.25 -6.10 -19.52
CA PHE A 305 -10.50 -4.92 -19.11
C PHE A 305 -11.02 -3.67 -19.80
N PHE A 306 -10.77 -2.51 -19.18
CA PHE A 306 -10.93 -1.24 -19.89
C PHE A 306 -9.94 -1.16 -21.06
N GLU A 307 -10.37 -0.53 -22.14
CA GLU A 307 -9.49 -0.22 -23.25
C GLU A 307 -8.28 0.57 -22.76
N LYS A 308 -7.08 0.05 -23.07
CA LYS A 308 -5.83 0.68 -22.64
C LYS A 308 -5.65 2.02 -23.35
N ARG A 309 -5.80 3.10 -22.60
CA ARG A 309 -5.50 4.44 -23.10
C ARG A 309 -3.99 4.65 -23.16
N VAL A 310 -3.48 4.93 -24.33
CA VAL A 310 -2.07 5.28 -24.55
C VAL A 310 -1.93 6.79 -24.45
N PRO A 311 -1.10 7.30 -23.52
CA PRO A 311 -0.84 8.73 -23.44
C PRO A 311 -0.32 9.29 -24.77
N GLN A 312 -0.95 10.35 -25.25
CA GLN A 312 -0.63 10.95 -26.55
C GLN A 312 0.63 11.82 -26.46
N GLN A 313 1.38 11.86 -27.54
CA GLN A 313 2.47 12.83 -27.67
C GLN A 313 1.87 14.23 -27.74
N PRO A 314 2.29 15.19 -26.88
CA PRO A 314 1.81 16.57 -26.96
C PRO A 314 2.13 17.18 -28.32
N ALA A 315 1.10 17.71 -29.01
CA ALA A 315 1.25 18.27 -30.35
C ALA A 315 2.16 19.51 -30.40
N CYS A 316 2.33 20.20 -29.26
CA CYS A 316 3.18 21.37 -29.14
C CYS A 316 4.67 21.05 -29.05
N ILE A 317 5.07 19.78 -28.91
CA ILE A 317 6.44 19.38 -28.63
C ILE A 317 7.02 18.67 -29.86
N ARG A 318 8.05 19.24 -30.41
CA ARG A 318 8.83 18.69 -31.53
C ARG A 318 9.92 17.77 -31.01
N ASN A 319 10.09 16.62 -31.68
CA ASN A 319 11.10 15.63 -31.29
C ASN A 319 12.51 15.95 -31.83
N ASP A 320 12.59 16.78 -32.86
CA ASP A 320 13.82 17.17 -33.55
C ASP A 320 14.56 18.37 -32.93
N LEU A 321 13.99 19.02 -31.91
CA LEU A 321 14.60 20.12 -31.20
C LEU A 321 14.72 19.84 -29.69
N PRO A 322 15.78 20.37 -29.03
CA PRO A 322 15.90 20.29 -27.58
C PRO A 322 14.68 20.88 -26.88
N VAL A 323 14.24 20.23 -25.78
CA VAL A 323 13.04 20.69 -25.04
C VAL A 323 13.28 22.08 -24.42
N ILE A 324 14.49 22.34 -23.93
CA ILE A 324 14.85 23.63 -23.32
C ILE A 324 14.65 24.78 -24.34
N ASP A 325 15.09 24.60 -25.56
CA ASP A 325 15.02 25.66 -26.60
C ASP A 325 13.55 25.95 -26.97
N GLN A 326 12.72 24.89 -27.04
CA GLN A 326 11.29 25.04 -27.33
C GLN A 326 10.53 25.74 -26.19
N ILE A 327 10.86 25.43 -24.91
CA ILE A 327 10.29 26.13 -23.75
C ILE A 327 10.71 27.59 -23.72
N GLU A 328 11.86 27.94 -24.33
CA GLU A 328 12.29 29.33 -24.48
C GLU A 328 11.37 30.14 -25.37
N GLU A 329 10.81 29.52 -26.38
CA GLU A 329 9.91 30.16 -27.32
C GLU A 329 8.51 30.33 -26.74
N LYS A 330 7.98 29.26 -26.09
CA LYS A 330 6.59 29.26 -25.66
C LYS A 330 6.41 28.42 -24.37
N ASP A 331 5.53 28.88 -23.47
CA ASP A 331 5.06 28.13 -22.31
C ASP A 331 4.15 26.97 -22.76
N TRP A 332 4.28 25.82 -22.11
CA TRP A 332 3.48 24.65 -22.40
C TRP A 332 2.65 24.20 -21.21
N PHE A 333 1.49 23.63 -21.54
CA PHE A 333 0.60 23.01 -20.61
C PHE A 333 0.42 21.54 -21.02
N LEU A 334 0.73 20.60 -20.11
CA LEU A 334 0.60 19.17 -20.35
C LEU A 334 -0.39 18.58 -19.36
N SER A 335 -1.36 17.80 -19.87
CA SER A 335 -2.42 17.16 -19.08
C SER A 335 -2.19 15.67 -18.95
N PHE A 336 -1.90 15.20 -17.73
CA PHE A 336 -1.72 13.78 -17.44
C PHE A 336 -3.00 13.17 -16.88
N PRO A 337 -3.25 11.89 -17.14
CA PRO A 337 -2.45 10.90 -17.89
C PRO A 337 -2.72 10.87 -19.40
N TYR A 338 -3.43 11.85 -19.94
CA TYR A 338 -3.83 11.88 -21.35
C TYR A 338 -2.66 12.18 -22.29
N GLU A 339 -1.75 13.03 -21.86
CA GLU A 339 -0.49 13.31 -22.56
C GLU A 339 0.68 12.58 -21.89
N SER A 340 1.72 12.32 -22.66
CA SER A 340 2.89 11.54 -22.25
C SER A 340 3.83 12.33 -21.34
N MET A 341 4.34 11.67 -20.28
CA MET A 341 5.44 12.20 -19.43
C MET A 341 6.81 12.19 -20.13
N LYS A 342 6.96 11.51 -21.27
CA LYS A 342 8.24 11.38 -21.98
C LYS A 342 8.93 12.74 -22.25
N PRO A 343 8.22 13.80 -22.65
CA PRO A 343 8.86 15.11 -22.84
C PRO A 343 9.51 15.68 -21.58
N PHE A 344 8.89 15.49 -20.41
CA PHE A 344 9.48 15.93 -19.15
C PHE A 344 10.73 15.13 -18.78
N ILE A 345 10.68 13.80 -18.95
CA ILE A 345 11.84 12.93 -18.74
C ILE A 345 12.97 13.29 -19.71
N ARG A 346 12.62 13.57 -20.99
CA ARG A 346 13.57 14.03 -22.00
C ARG A 346 14.22 15.35 -21.63
N LEU A 347 13.43 16.31 -21.12
CA LEU A 347 13.95 17.59 -20.63
C LEU A 347 15.02 17.39 -19.54
N LEU A 348 14.78 16.48 -18.59
CA LEU A 348 15.75 16.21 -17.53
C LEU A 348 17.04 15.56 -18.06
N LYS A 349 16.92 14.61 -18.98
CA LYS A 349 18.07 13.94 -19.63
C LYS A 349 18.88 14.93 -20.45
N GLU A 350 18.23 15.70 -21.32
CA GLU A 350 18.87 16.77 -22.11
C GLU A 350 19.56 17.80 -21.20
N ALA A 351 18.92 18.17 -20.08
CA ALA A 351 19.49 19.11 -19.13
C ALA A 351 20.75 18.53 -18.41
N GLY A 352 20.81 17.21 -18.20
CA GLY A 352 22.00 16.56 -17.67
C GLY A 352 23.20 16.60 -18.62
N GLU A 353 22.96 16.58 -19.92
CA GLU A 353 24.00 16.57 -20.96
C GLU A 353 24.35 17.99 -21.45
N ASP A 354 23.44 18.94 -21.42
CA ASP A 354 23.62 20.32 -21.99
C ASP A 354 24.65 21.11 -21.20
N GLU A 355 25.76 21.49 -21.83
CA GLU A 355 26.84 22.27 -21.22
C GLU A 355 26.38 23.65 -20.71
N ARG A 356 25.30 24.18 -21.25
CA ARG A 356 24.69 25.42 -20.77
C ARG A 356 24.08 25.30 -19.39
N VAL A 357 23.61 24.08 -19.02
CA VAL A 357 22.94 23.83 -17.75
C VAL A 357 23.94 23.81 -16.59
N VAL A 358 23.62 24.58 -15.55
CA VAL A 358 24.44 24.75 -14.35
C VAL A 358 23.88 23.96 -13.19
N SER A 359 22.53 23.98 -12.99
CA SER A 359 21.92 23.30 -11.87
C SER A 359 20.50 22.82 -12.19
N ILE A 360 20.13 21.71 -11.51
CA ILE A 360 18.78 21.16 -11.49
C ILE A 360 18.33 21.09 -10.03
N ARG A 361 17.15 21.66 -9.71
CA ARG A 361 16.55 21.60 -8.37
C ARG A 361 15.16 20.99 -8.46
N MET A 362 14.88 19.99 -7.65
CA MET A 362 13.61 19.25 -7.74
C MET A 362 13.07 18.88 -6.37
N THR A 363 11.71 18.85 -6.24
CA THR A 363 11.03 18.27 -5.07
C THR A 363 10.49 16.90 -5.42
N LEU A 364 10.75 15.90 -4.59
CA LEU A 364 10.22 14.55 -4.69
C LEU A 364 9.32 14.24 -3.49
N TYR A 365 8.20 13.56 -3.74
CA TYR A 365 7.23 13.17 -2.71
C TYR A 365 7.05 11.66 -2.64
N ARG A 366 6.56 11.04 -3.71
CA ARG A 366 6.48 9.58 -3.90
C ARG A 366 7.20 9.23 -5.19
N VAL A 367 8.12 8.30 -5.11
CA VAL A 367 8.98 7.93 -6.23
C VAL A 367 8.72 6.47 -6.59
N ALA A 368 8.57 6.18 -7.89
CA ALA A 368 8.43 4.80 -8.35
C ALA A 368 9.73 4.00 -8.09
N LYS A 369 9.62 2.69 -7.90
CA LYS A 369 10.79 1.80 -7.68
C LYS A 369 11.85 1.89 -8.79
N ASN A 370 11.42 2.12 -10.05
CA ASN A 370 12.31 2.28 -11.21
C ASN A 370 12.04 3.66 -11.83
N SER A 371 12.46 4.72 -11.15
CA SER A 371 12.16 6.10 -11.53
C SER A 371 13.16 6.64 -12.53
N GLN A 372 12.76 6.78 -13.79
CA GLN A 372 13.57 7.45 -14.82
C GLN A 372 13.89 8.93 -14.49
N ILE A 373 13.08 9.55 -13.64
CA ILE A 373 13.35 10.92 -13.16
C ILE A 373 14.57 10.91 -12.23
N VAL A 374 14.62 9.97 -11.29
CA VAL A 374 15.76 9.88 -10.36
C VAL A 374 17.03 9.47 -11.10
N GLU A 375 16.94 8.54 -12.04
CA GLU A 375 18.08 8.18 -12.90
C GLU A 375 18.60 9.39 -13.67
N ALA A 376 17.74 10.20 -14.29
CA ALA A 376 18.17 11.40 -14.99
C ALA A 376 18.79 12.46 -14.06
N LEU A 377 18.40 12.53 -12.78
CA LEU A 377 19.03 13.41 -11.80
C LEU A 377 20.42 12.91 -11.38
N ILE A 378 20.59 11.59 -11.24
CA ILE A 378 21.87 10.92 -10.99
C ILE A 378 22.83 11.20 -12.16
N ASP A 379 22.41 10.88 -13.39
CA ASP A 379 23.20 11.15 -14.62
C ASP A 379 23.64 12.63 -14.71
N ALA A 380 22.73 13.55 -14.37
CA ALA A 380 23.06 14.97 -14.35
C ALA A 380 24.13 15.34 -13.32
N ALA A 381 24.07 14.78 -12.12
CA ALA A 381 25.07 14.99 -11.08
C ALA A 381 26.45 14.42 -11.48
N GLU A 382 26.47 13.20 -12.02
CA GLU A 382 27.67 12.56 -12.54
C GLU A 382 28.30 13.34 -13.72
N ASN A 383 27.48 14.03 -14.52
CA ASN A 383 27.91 14.95 -15.56
C ASN A 383 28.34 16.34 -15.02
N GLY A 384 28.50 16.49 -13.70
CA GLY A 384 29.02 17.70 -13.07
C GLY A 384 28.02 18.83 -12.90
N LYS A 385 26.68 18.58 -13.01
CA LYS A 385 25.65 19.58 -12.72
C LYS A 385 25.44 19.70 -11.21
N GLU A 386 25.15 20.89 -10.71
CA GLU A 386 24.68 21.08 -9.32
C GLU A 386 23.23 20.54 -9.23
N VAL A 387 23.04 19.36 -8.64
CA VAL A 387 21.73 18.75 -8.45
C VAL A 387 21.32 18.87 -6.97
N VAL A 388 20.17 19.55 -6.73
CA VAL A 388 19.62 19.69 -5.38
C VAL A 388 18.21 19.09 -5.37
N VAL A 389 18.00 18.11 -4.51
CA VAL A 389 16.72 17.40 -4.42
C VAL A 389 16.15 17.52 -3.01
N LEU A 390 14.93 18.04 -2.90
CA LEU A 390 14.18 17.98 -1.65
C LEU A 390 13.32 16.73 -1.67
N VAL A 391 13.59 15.82 -0.75
CA VAL A 391 12.85 14.56 -0.59
C VAL A 391 11.93 14.67 0.64
N GLU A 392 10.62 14.50 0.44
CA GLU A 392 9.65 14.45 1.54
C GLU A 392 9.61 13.04 2.12
N LEU A 393 10.35 12.79 3.20
CA LEU A 393 10.40 11.49 3.86
C LEU A 393 9.11 11.14 4.64
N ARG A 394 8.25 12.12 4.93
CA ARG A 394 6.96 11.93 5.61
C ARG A 394 5.84 11.46 4.63
N ALA A 395 6.21 10.94 3.45
CA ALA A 395 5.27 10.28 2.55
C ALA A 395 4.92 8.89 3.10
N ARG A 396 3.81 8.79 3.84
CA ARG A 396 3.39 7.57 4.57
C ARG A 396 3.41 6.35 3.66
N PHE A 397 4.02 5.26 4.15
CA PHE A 397 4.19 3.95 3.50
C PHE A 397 5.16 3.90 2.30
N ASP A 398 5.75 5.04 1.93
CA ASP A 398 6.80 5.12 0.91
C ASP A 398 8.15 5.55 1.51
N GLU A 399 8.25 5.64 2.83
CA GLU A 399 9.42 6.14 3.52
C GLU A 399 10.67 5.31 3.21
N GLU A 400 10.57 3.98 3.24
CA GLU A 400 11.69 3.07 2.95
C GLU A 400 12.21 3.26 1.52
N ASN A 401 11.31 3.34 0.55
CA ASN A 401 11.66 3.59 -0.84
C ASN A 401 12.28 4.98 -1.05
N ASN A 402 11.76 6.01 -0.36
CA ASN A 402 12.31 7.36 -0.44
C ASN A 402 13.69 7.46 0.23
N ILE A 403 13.93 6.72 1.32
CA ILE A 403 15.25 6.61 1.96
C ILE A 403 16.26 5.95 1.02
N GLU A 404 15.89 4.85 0.37
CA GLU A 404 16.75 4.16 -0.60
C GLU A 404 17.14 5.07 -1.76
N TRP A 405 16.17 5.77 -2.36
CA TRP A 405 16.44 6.72 -3.42
C TRP A 405 17.29 7.91 -2.98
N SER A 406 17.09 8.42 -1.77
CA SER A 406 17.90 9.52 -1.26
C SER A 406 19.37 9.12 -1.10
N ARG A 407 19.65 7.88 -0.65
CA ARG A 407 21.04 7.36 -0.60
C ARG A 407 21.68 7.30 -1.98
N ARG A 408 20.99 6.74 -2.96
CA ARG A 408 21.50 6.65 -4.34
C ARG A 408 21.79 8.03 -4.96
N LEU A 409 20.95 9.02 -4.66
CA LEU A 409 21.15 10.39 -5.11
C LEU A 409 22.38 11.04 -4.41
N GLU A 410 22.54 10.83 -3.10
CA GLU A 410 23.72 11.29 -2.34
C GLU A 410 25.03 10.67 -2.84
N ASP A 411 25.03 9.35 -3.07
CA ASP A 411 26.16 8.61 -3.61
C ASP A 411 26.61 9.11 -4.99
N ALA A 412 25.66 9.61 -5.81
CA ALA A 412 25.92 10.24 -7.09
C ALA A 412 26.36 11.73 -6.99
N GLY A 413 26.47 12.28 -5.77
CA GLY A 413 26.88 13.67 -5.54
C GLY A 413 25.76 14.71 -5.57
N CYS A 414 24.48 14.27 -5.54
CA CYS A 414 23.36 15.18 -5.36
C CYS A 414 23.30 15.71 -3.94
N ARG A 415 22.97 17.00 -3.81
CA ARG A 415 22.65 17.58 -2.50
C ARG A 415 21.20 17.28 -2.13
N ILE A 416 20.97 16.53 -1.05
CA ILE A 416 19.64 16.20 -0.56
C ILE A 416 19.21 17.14 0.56
N ILE A 417 17.94 17.52 0.55
CA ILE A 417 17.26 18.25 1.62
C ILE A 417 16.11 17.37 2.08
N TYR A 418 16.16 16.93 3.35
CA TYR A 418 15.17 16.04 3.96
C TYR A 418 14.02 16.83 4.59
N GLY A 419 13.11 17.33 3.75
CA GLY A 419 11.93 18.06 4.24
C GLY A 419 12.27 19.43 4.88
N ILE A 420 11.30 19.95 5.61
CA ILE A 420 11.41 21.17 6.43
C ILE A 420 10.67 20.88 7.74
N ASP A 421 11.27 21.22 8.88
CA ASP A 421 10.69 20.98 10.18
C ASP A 421 9.28 21.59 10.30
N HIS A 422 8.38 20.83 10.91
CA HIS A 422 6.97 21.18 11.10
C HIS A 422 6.16 21.47 9.83
N ILE A 423 6.75 21.37 8.62
CA ILE A 423 6.09 21.62 7.35
C ILE A 423 6.18 20.39 6.45
N LYS A 424 5.02 19.91 5.99
CA LYS A 424 4.97 18.88 4.97
C LYS A 424 5.05 19.51 3.58
N VAL A 425 6.14 19.24 2.86
CA VAL A 425 6.33 19.75 1.50
C VAL A 425 5.51 18.93 0.51
N HIS A 426 4.50 19.54 -0.06
CA HIS A 426 3.62 18.89 -1.02
C HIS A 426 3.69 19.43 -2.44
N SER A 427 4.39 20.54 -2.69
CA SER A 427 4.59 21.09 -4.03
C SER A 427 5.49 20.17 -4.87
N LYS A 428 5.22 20.08 -6.17
CA LYS A 428 6.02 19.35 -7.16
C LYS A 428 6.66 20.37 -8.06
N LEU A 429 7.93 20.63 -7.83
CA LEU A 429 8.71 21.66 -8.52
C LEU A 429 9.94 21.04 -9.15
N CYS A 430 10.25 21.48 -10.36
CA CYS A 430 11.54 21.25 -10.99
C CYS A 430 12.04 22.59 -11.56
N GLN A 431 13.26 22.95 -11.20
CA GLN A 431 13.92 24.15 -11.69
C GLN A 431 15.22 23.75 -12.39
N ILE A 432 15.37 24.17 -13.64
CA ILE A 432 16.62 24.02 -14.39
C ILE A 432 17.20 25.42 -14.60
N THR A 433 18.46 25.59 -14.18
CA THR A 433 19.21 26.85 -14.38
C THR A 433 20.29 26.63 -15.41
N TYR A 434 20.33 27.48 -16.43
CA TYR A 434 21.33 27.42 -17.49
C TYR A 434 21.88 28.82 -17.83
N LYS A 435 23.02 28.88 -18.50
CA LYS A 435 23.65 30.12 -18.98
C LYS A 435 23.12 30.47 -20.37
N LYS A 436 22.73 31.73 -20.54
CA LYS A 436 22.39 32.31 -21.82
C LYS A 436 23.08 33.68 -21.95
N ASP A 437 23.83 33.91 -23.01
CA ASP A 437 24.58 35.13 -23.22
C ASP A 437 25.47 35.53 -22.02
N GLY A 438 26.13 34.54 -21.40
CA GLY A 438 26.96 34.70 -20.21
C GLY A 438 26.22 34.94 -18.91
N LYS A 439 24.88 35.03 -18.92
CA LYS A 439 24.02 35.21 -17.72
C LYS A 439 23.31 33.94 -17.33
N LYS A 440 23.12 33.71 -16.02
CA LYS A 440 22.30 32.60 -15.51
C LYS A 440 20.82 32.87 -15.74
N THR A 441 20.11 31.96 -16.39
CA THR A 441 18.66 32.02 -16.63
C THR A 441 18.01 30.79 -16.00
N ALA A 442 16.93 30.97 -15.22
CA ALA A 442 16.22 29.88 -14.59
C ALA A 442 14.93 29.52 -15.32
N ARG A 443 14.65 28.23 -15.44
CA ARG A 443 13.40 27.68 -15.98
C ARG A 443 12.67 26.83 -14.93
N PHE A 444 11.38 26.89 -14.90
CA PHE A 444 10.55 26.17 -13.95
C PHE A 444 9.60 25.23 -14.66
N VAL A 445 9.54 24.02 -14.14
CA VAL A 445 8.48 23.07 -14.42
C VAL A 445 7.67 22.90 -13.14
N ILE A 446 6.40 23.25 -13.15
CA ILE A 446 5.51 23.17 -11.98
C ILE A 446 4.46 22.11 -12.26
N SER A 447 4.38 21.12 -11.38
CA SER A 447 3.28 20.14 -11.36
C SER A 447 2.31 20.46 -10.23
N ARG A 448 1.02 20.54 -10.52
CA ARG A 448 -0.05 20.80 -9.54
C ARG A 448 -0.75 19.52 -9.08
N ARG A 449 -1.19 19.49 -7.83
CA ARG A 449 -1.71 18.29 -7.18
C ARG A 449 -3.14 17.90 -7.55
N LEU A 450 -4.00 18.83 -7.89
CA LEU A 450 -5.44 18.55 -8.06
C LEU A 450 -5.78 17.97 -9.44
N GLU A 451 -4.87 18.14 -10.38
CA GLU A 451 -4.95 17.56 -11.71
C GLU A 451 -3.51 17.25 -12.14
N PRO A 452 -3.26 16.15 -12.84
CA PRO A 452 -1.93 15.79 -13.29
C PRO A 452 -1.50 16.70 -14.46
N VAL A 453 -1.11 17.93 -14.11
CA VAL A 453 -0.74 18.95 -15.06
C VAL A 453 0.69 19.43 -14.82
N ILE A 454 1.48 19.48 -15.87
CA ILE A 454 2.78 20.13 -15.87
C ILE A 454 2.70 21.42 -16.70
N ILE A 455 3.09 22.53 -16.08
CA ILE A 455 3.26 23.81 -16.76
C ILE A 455 4.74 24.09 -16.86
N MET A 456 5.28 24.11 -18.07
CA MET A 456 6.65 24.49 -18.35
C MET A 456 6.67 25.98 -18.71
N LYS A 457 7.23 26.83 -17.82
CA LYS A 457 7.23 28.28 -17.96
C LYS A 457 8.61 28.91 -18.04
N ARG A 458 8.73 29.96 -18.80
CA ARG A 458 9.85 30.92 -18.77
C ARG A 458 9.61 31.98 -17.71
N ARG A 459 10.59 32.23 -16.79
CA ARG A 459 10.58 33.44 -15.95
C ARG A 459 11.81 34.30 -16.16
N ARG A 460 11.58 35.63 -16.24
CA ARG A 460 12.62 36.59 -16.56
C ARG A 460 13.39 37.14 -15.36
N ASN A 461 13.00 37.02 -14.12
CA ASN A 461 13.75 37.52 -12.95
C ASN A 461 13.43 36.76 -11.68
N TYR A 462 14.43 36.67 -10.81
CA TYR A 462 14.28 36.22 -9.43
C TYR A 462 13.27 37.12 -8.73
N THR A 463 12.08 36.66 -8.45
CA THR A 463 11.29 37.03 -7.27
C THR A 463 9.93 36.36 -7.33
N GLN A 464 9.60 35.69 -6.22
CA GLN A 464 8.29 35.15 -5.82
C GLN A 464 7.73 33.98 -6.63
N ILE A 465 7.75 32.85 -5.93
CA ILE A 465 6.94 31.66 -6.23
C ILE A 465 5.50 32.00 -5.85
N TYR A 466 4.62 32.19 -6.82
CA TYR A 466 3.19 32.15 -6.55
C TYR A 466 2.67 30.75 -6.75
N LEU A 467 2.24 30.13 -5.66
CA LEU A 467 1.33 29.01 -5.65
C LEU A 467 -0.04 29.55 -6.10
N LEU A 468 -0.44 29.27 -7.29
CA LEU A 468 -1.84 29.38 -7.74
C LEU A 468 -2.53 28.04 -7.56
#